data_883c6e4d18711900707a0d8f6b8bdd5a
#
_entry.id   883c6e4d18711900707a0d8f6b8bdd5a
#
_cell.length_a   1.000
_cell.length_b   1.000
_cell.length_c   1.000
_cell.angle_alpha   90.00
_cell.angle_beta   90.00
_cell.angle_gamma   90.00
#
_symmetry.space_group_name_H-M   'P 1'
#
loop_
_entity.id
_entity.type
_entity.pdbx_description
1 polymer ?
#
loop_
_entity_poly.entity_id
_entity_poly.type
_entity_poly.pdbx_seq_one_letter_code
_entity_poly.pdbx_strand_id
1 'polypeptide(L)'
;MFIIIFASIVLILVGVFFLWHLVLSRAPNPSLKTGQVSIGNNVFTVELATTTIQQARGLSFRTSLTTGTGMLFMFSPGVQNFWMKDMNFPIDMIWIAGDKVAGFAENAQPQPGVPLWKLTIYTSPDGVDKVLEVNANTVTKDNIQIGSPVTIGPGTDF
;
A
#
# COMPACT_ATOMS: atom_id res chain seq x y z
N MET A 1 -21.62 27.88 -38.32
CA MET A 1 -20.83 28.48 -37.25
C MET A 1 -21.10 27.81 -35.86
N PHE A 2 -22.36 27.65 -35.45
CA PHE A 2 -22.72 27.02 -34.15
C PHE A 2 -22.26 25.58 -33.98
N ILE A 3 -22.28 24.73 -34.99
CA ILE A 3 -21.87 23.32 -34.93
C ILE A 3 -20.37 23.18 -34.64
N ILE A 4 -19.54 24.06 -35.24
CA ILE A 4 -18.08 24.04 -35.05
C ILE A 4 -17.74 24.44 -33.62
N ILE A 5 -18.43 25.46 -33.07
CA ILE A 5 -18.22 25.92 -31.69
C ILE A 5 -18.63 24.83 -30.70
N PHE A 6 -19.74 24.15 -30.92
CA PHE A 6 -20.22 23.06 -30.08
C PHE A 6 -19.26 21.87 -30.09
N ALA A 7 -18.76 21.46 -31.27
CA ALA A 7 -17.77 20.40 -31.39
C ALA A 7 -16.46 20.72 -30.65
N SER A 8 -16.00 21.97 -30.72
CA SER A 8 -14.80 22.42 -30.03
C SER A 8 -14.96 22.38 -28.51
N ILE A 9 -16.10 22.78 -27.96
CA ILE A 9 -16.40 22.74 -26.52
C ILE A 9 -16.43 21.29 -26.03
N VAL A 10 -17.07 20.38 -26.77
CA VAL A 10 -17.12 18.96 -26.40
C VAL A 10 -15.71 18.34 -26.37
N LEU A 11 -14.86 18.63 -27.36
CA LEU A 11 -13.48 18.16 -27.42
C LEU A 11 -12.65 18.68 -26.23
N ILE A 12 -12.84 19.95 -25.84
CA ILE A 12 -12.15 20.53 -24.67
C ILE A 12 -12.63 19.83 -23.39
N LEU A 13 -13.92 19.63 -23.20
CA LEU A 13 -14.47 18.95 -22.01
C LEU A 13 -13.99 17.50 -21.91
N VAL A 14 -13.94 16.78 -23.03
CA VAL A 14 -13.39 15.43 -23.09
C VAL A 14 -11.91 15.43 -22.76
N GLY A 15 -11.13 16.37 -23.30
CA GLY A 15 -9.71 16.53 -22.98
C GLY A 15 -9.47 16.83 -21.50
N VAL A 16 -10.23 17.75 -20.91
CA VAL A 16 -10.16 18.09 -19.48
C VAL A 16 -10.55 16.88 -18.62
N PHE A 17 -11.59 16.14 -19.00
CA PHE A 17 -12.01 14.92 -18.31
C PHE A 17 -10.93 13.84 -18.33
N PHE A 18 -10.30 13.61 -19.49
CA PHE A 18 -9.19 12.66 -19.62
C PHE A 18 -7.96 13.12 -18.79
N LEU A 19 -7.61 14.40 -18.83
CA LEU A 19 -6.51 14.96 -18.06
C LEU A 19 -6.77 14.83 -16.56
N TRP A 20 -7.98 15.13 -16.11
CA TRP A 20 -8.44 14.97 -14.73
C TRP A 20 -8.35 13.50 -14.28
N HIS A 21 -8.83 12.58 -15.10
CA HIS A 21 -8.74 11.14 -14.82
C HIS A 21 -7.27 10.67 -14.71
N LEU A 22 -6.41 11.16 -15.58
CA LEU A 22 -4.98 10.82 -15.59
C LEU A 22 -4.27 11.33 -14.32
N VAL A 23 -4.60 12.54 -13.88
CA VAL A 23 -4.03 13.15 -12.67
C VAL A 23 -4.53 12.43 -11.42
N LEU A 24 -5.83 12.15 -11.30
CA LEU A 24 -6.41 11.44 -10.17
C LEU A 24 -5.93 9.98 -10.07
N SER A 25 -5.67 9.32 -11.20
CA SER A 25 -5.16 7.94 -11.20
C SER A 25 -3.73 7.83 -10.66
N ARG A 26 -2.98 8.94 -10.63
CA ARG A 26 -1.60 9.03 -10.13
C ARG A 26 -1.48 9.74 -8.78
N ALA A 27 -2.59 9.93 -8.08
CA ALA A 27 -2.55 10.50 -6.73
C ALA A 27 -2.35 9.43 -5.67
N PRO A 28 -1.64 9.72 -4.57
CA PRO A 28 -1.56 8.81 -3.43
C PRO A 28 -2.94 8.58 -2.80
N ASN A 29 -3.05 7.57 -1.93
CA ASN A 29 -4.25 7.43 -1.10
C ASN A 29 -4.51 8.73 -0.34
N PRO A 30 -5.78 9.18 -0.22
CA PRO A 30 -6.13 10.26 0.69
C PRO A 30 -5.79 9.84 2.14
N SER A 31 -5.94 10.76 3.10
CA SER A 31 -5.79 10.41 4.52
C SER A 31 -6.74 9.28 4.89
N LEU A 32 -6.18 8.18 5.38
CA LEU A 32 -6.92 7.00 5.82
C LEU A 32 -7.13 7.04 7.34
N LYS A 33 -8.04 6.21 7.85
CA LYS A 33 -8.13 5.97 9.29
C LYS A 33 -6.77 5.45 9.79
N THR A 34 -6.41 5.82 11.00
CA THR A 34 -5.15 5.37 11.62
C THR A 34 -5.45 4.50 12.83
N GLY A 35 -4.54 3.58 13.08
CA GLY A 35 -4.53 2.71 14.26
C GLY A 35 -3.11 2.40 14.68
N GLN A 36 -2.94 1.43 15.56
CA GLN A 36 -1.64 0.97 16.04
C GLN A 36 -1.47 -0.53 15.81
N VAL A 37 -0.26 -0.92 15.47
CA VAL A 37 0.19 -2.32 15.41
C VAL A 37 1.46 -2.43 16.22
N SER A 38 1.50 -3.40 17.13
CA SER A 38 2.73 -3.74 17.86
C SER A 38 3.27 -5.08 17.38
N ILE A 39 4.56 -5.16 17.11
CA ILE A 39 5.28 -6.41 16.80
C ILE A 39 6.39 -6.56 17.82
N GLY A 40 6.24 -7.53 18.74
CA GLY A 40 7.09 -7.59 19.93
C GLY A 40 7.00 -6.29 20.73
N ASN A 41 8.15 -5.62 20.91
CA ASN A 41 8.24 -4.33 21.64
C ASN A 41 8.12 -3.10 20.70
N ASN A 42 8.04 -3.30 19.38
CA ASN A 42 8.00 -2.22 18.41
C ASN A 42 6.55 -1.80 18.13
N VAL A 43 6.26 -0.51 18.19
CA VAL A 43 4.92 0.05 17.97
C VAL A 43 4.93 0.90 16.70
N PHE A 44 4.01 0.63 15.80
CA PHE A 44 3.82 1.36 14.54
C PHE A 44 2.47 2.07 14.55
N THR A 45 2.47 3.34 14.15
CA THR A 45 1.22 4.03 13.79
C THR A 45 0.91 3.70 12.32
N VAL A 46 -0.24 3.11 12.05
CA VAL A 46 -0.56 2.61 10.72
C VAL A 46 -1.79 3.28 10.14
N GLU A 47 -1.75 3.52 8.84
CA GLU A 47 -2.93 3.83 8.05
C GLU A 47 -3.60 2.52 7.62
N LEU A 48 -4.93 2.49 7.61
CA LEU A 48 -5.72 1.29 7.36
C LEU A 48 -6.25 1.25 5.93
N ALA A 49 -5.72 0.36 5.12
CA ALA A 49 -6.22 0.10 3.76
C ALA A 49 -7.30 -1.00 3.81
N THR A 50 -8.56 -0.58 3.89
CA THR A 50 -9.72 -1.47 4.13
C THR A 50 -10.58 -1.71 2.91
N THR A 51 -10.45 -0.90 1.86
CA THR A 51 -11.18 -1.08 0.61
C THR A 51 -10.26 -1.57 -0.50
N THR A 52 -10.80 -2.28 -1.48
CA THR A 52 -10.04 -2.76 -2.65
C THR A 52 -9.28 -1.63 -3.36
N ILE A 53 -9.87 -0.43 -3.46
CA ILE A 53 -9.22 0.73 -4.09
C ILE A 53 -8.03 1.21 -3.24
N GLN A 54 -8.19 1.28 -1.91
CA GLN A 54 -7.12 1.68 -0.99
C GLN A 54 -5.98 0.65 -1.00
N GLN A 55 -6.32 -0.63 -0.99
CA GLN A 55 -5.36 -1.74 -1.05
C GLN A 55 -4.60 -1.77 -2.38
N ALA A 56 -5.31 -1.65 -3.52
CA ALA A 56 -4.67 -1.61 -4.83
C ALA A 56 -3.71 -0.41 -5.00
N ARG A 57 -3.98 0.70 -4.32
CA ARG A 57 -3.14 1.90 -4.34
C ARG A 57 -2.00 1.84 -3.32
N GLY A 58 -2.24 1.30 -2.14
CA GLY A 58 -1.22 1.18 -1.09
C GLY A 58 -0.49 2.50 -0.83
N LEU A 59 0.84 2.44 -0.76
CA LEU A 59 1.76 3.57 -0.59
C LEU A 59 2.21 4.21 -1.92
N SER A 60 1.67 3.77 -3.07
CA SER A 60 2.01 4.32 -4.39
C SER A 60 1.88 5.83 -4.45
N PHE A 61 2.74 6.47 -5.25
CA PHE A 61 2.81 7.93 -5.49
C PHE A 61 3.21 8.77 -4.28
N ARG A 62 3.42 8.19 -3.09
CA ARG A 62 3.98 8.92 -1.95
C ARG A 62 5.46 9.19 -2.16
N THR A 63 5.95 10.29 -1.61
CA THR A 63 7.38 10.66 -1.69
C THR A 63 8.22 9.97 -0.63
N SER A 64 7.62 9.65 0.51
CA SER A 64 8.28 9.00 1.65
C SER A 64 7.26 8.43 2.62
N LEU A 65 7.74 7.64 3.58
CA LEU A 65 7.00 7.15 4.74
C LEU A 65 7.74 7.59 6.01
N THR A 66 7.04 8.16 6.96
CA THR A 66 7.64 8.59 8.25
C THR A 66 8.13 7.37 9.04
N THR A 67 9.27 7.47 9.69
CA THR A 67 9.78 6.41 10.57
C THR A 67 8.78 6.10 11.68
N GLY A 68 8.59 4.81 11.99
CA GLY A 68 7.62 4.36 12.99
C GLY A 68 6.16 4.38 12.51
N THR A 69 5.94 4.69 11.21
CA THR A 69 4.61 4.58 10.60
C THR A 69 4.58 3.50 9.54
N GLY A 70 3.37 3.10 9.14
CA GLY A 70 3.16 2.08 8.11
C GLY A 70 1.77 2.13 7.49
N MET A 71 1.50 1.17 6.62
CA MET A 71 0.15 0.90 6.12
C MET A 71 -0.21 -0.55 6.42
N LEU A 72 -1.36 -0.74 7.05
CA LEU A 72 -1.91 -2.06 7.37
C LEU A 72 -3.02 -2.40 6.37
N PHE A 73 -2.85 -3.54 5.74
CA PHE A 73 -3.82 -4.15 4.83
C PHE A 73 -4.49 -5.32 5.56
N MET A 74 -5.79 -5.48 5.36
CA MET A 74 -6.54 -6.58 5.95
C MET A 74 -7.27 -7.38 4.87
N PHE A 75 -7.18 -8.70 4.97
CA PHE A 75 -7.68 -9.66 4.00
C PHE A 75 -8.40 -10.83 4.68
N SER A 76 -9.12 -11.62 3.92
CA SER A 76 -9.42 -12.99 4.31
C SER A 76 -8.14 -13.82 4.33
N PRO A 77 -7.97 -14.77 5.28
CA PRO A 77 -6.78 -15.61 5.34
C PRO A 77 -6.51 -16.33 4.02
N GLY A 78 -5.26 -16.32 3.57
CA GLY A 78 -4.83 -16.94 2.32
C GLY A 78 -3.48 -16.42 1.84
N VAL A 79 -3.13 -16.74 0.60
CA VAL A 79 -1.93 -16.23 -0.06
C VAL A 79 -2.20 -14.82 -0.58
N GLN A 80 -1.36 -13.87 -0.19
CA GLN A 80 -1.43 -12.47 -0.61
C GLN A 80 -0.31 -12.17 -1.61
N ASN A 81 -0.63 -11.39 -2.65
CA ASN A 81 0.32 -10.96 -3.66
C ASN A 81 0.45 -9.43 -3.66
N PHE A 82 1.68 -8.96 -3.54
CA PHE A 82 2.03 -7.54 -3.51
C PHE A 82 3.03 -7.19 -4.60
N TRP A 83 3.10 -5.92 -4.96
CA TRP A 83 4.02 -5.36 -5.94
C TRP A 83 4.45 -3.94 -5.55
N MET A 84 5.53 -3.47 -6.18
CA MET A 84 6.10 -2.13 -5.94
C MET A 84 5.75 -1.13 -7.06
N LYS A 85 4.58 -1.32 -7.69
CA LYS A 85 4.12 -0.47 -8.79
C LYS A 85 3.92 0.97 -8.32
N ASP A 86 4.49 1.91 -9.07
CA ASP A 86 4.36 3.36 -8.80
C ASP A 86 4.83 3.79 -7.40
N MET A 87 5.66 2.98 -6.76
CA MET A 87 6.36 3.32 -5.52
C MET A 87 7.58 4.20 -5.81
N ASN A 88 7.92 5.10 -4.88
CA ASN A 88 9.08 6.00 -5.00
C ASN A 88 10.19 5.71 -3.97
N PHE A 89 9.96 4.81 -3.03
CA PHE A 89 10.91 4.42 -1.99
C PHE A 89 10.78 2.94 -1.67
N PRO A 90 11.87 2.29 -1.20
CA PRO A 90 11.83 0.88 -0.81
C PRO A 90 11.11 0.68 0.51
N ILE A 91 10.51 -0.50 0.70
CA ILE A 91 9.77 -0.89 1.92
C ILE A 91 10.10 -2.32 2.34
N ASP A 92 9.78 -2.64 3.59
CA ASP A 92 9.61 -4.00 4.07
C ASP A 92 8.11 -4.32 4.11
N MET A 93 7.74 -5.52 3.65
CA MET A 93 6.39 -6.08 3.74
C MET A 93 6.40 -7.19 4.78
N ILE A 94 5.64 -7.04 5.86
CA ILE A 94 5.56 -8.01 6.96
C ILE A 94 4.24 -8.76 6.83
N TRP A 95 4.33 -10.08 6.58
CA TRP A 95 3.19 -10.98 6.47
C TRP A 95 2.74 -11.42 7.86
N ILE A 96 1.46 -11.27 8.18
CA ILE A 96 0.89 -11.58 9.50
C ILE A 96 -0.24 -12.58 9.31
N ALA A 97 -0.18 -13.67 10.06
CA ALA A 97 -1.23 -14.70 10.14
C ALA A 97 -1.75 -14.74 11.58
N GLY A 98 -3.00 -14.36 11.77
CA GLY A 98 -3.60 -14.21 13.09
C GLY A 98 -2.86 -13.17 13.94
N ASP A 99 -2.18 -13.61 14.98
CA ASP A 99 -1.44 -12.80 15.96
C ASP A 99 0.09 -12.95 15.87
N LYS A 100 0.62 -13.45 14.73
CA LYS A 100 2.04 -13.70 14.56
C LYS A 100 2.56 -13.28 13.19
N VAL A 101 3.83 -12.88 13.16
CA VAL A 101 4.58 -12.72 11.91
C VAL A 101 4.76 -14.09 11.25
N ALA A 102 4.25 -14.24 10.02
CA ALA A 102 4.37 -15.46 9.22
C ALA A 102 5.58 -15.42 8.26
N GLY A 103 6.12 -14.23 7.99
CA GLY A 103 7.23 -13.99 7.11
C GLY A 103 7.34 -12.53 6.73
N PHE A 104 8.26 -12.20 5.83
CA PHE A 104 8.46 -10.84 5.34
C PHE A 104 9.16 -10.85 3.98
N ALA A 105 9.04 -9.73 3.25
CA ALA A 105 9.87 -9.39 2.11
C ALA A 105 10.61 -8.09 2.46
N GLU A 106 11.92 -8.18 2.64
CA GLU A 106 12.76 -7.06 3.04
C GLU A 106 13.25 -6.27 1.85
N ASN A 107 13.35 -4.95 2.02
CA ASN A 107 13.95 -4.02 1.08
C ASN A 107 13.40 -4.17 -0.36
N ALA A 108 12.08 -4.33 -0.48
CA ALA A 108 11.40 -4.37 -1.76
C ALA A 108 11.61 -3.05 -2.52
N GLN A 109 12.19 -3.13 -3.72
CA GLN A 109 12.62 -1.96 -4.47
C GLN A 109 11.50 -1.36 -5.31
N PRO A 110 11.42 -0.01 -5.42
CA PRO A 110 10.47 0.68 -6.28
C PRO A 110 10.52 0.20 -7.74
N GLN A 111 9.35 0.12 -8.37
CA GLN A 111 9.20 -0.26 -9.78
C GLN A 111 8.33 0.76 -10.55
N PRO A 112 8.69 2.06 -10.54
CA PRO A 112 7.92 3.09 -11.25
C PRO A 112 7.99 2.87 -12.76
N GLY A 113 6.84 2.98 -13.44
CA GLY A 113 6.78 2.87 -14.90
C GLY A 113 6.98 1.46 -15.46
N VAL A 114 7.20 0.45 -14.62
CA VAL A 114 7.31 -0.94 -15.06
C VAL A 114 5.92 -1.45 -15.48
N PRO A 115 5.78 -2.06 -16.67
CA PRO A 115 4.51 -2.66 -17.09
C PRO A 115 4.05 -3.76 -16.15
N LEU A 116 2.73 -3.93 -15.95
CA LEU A 116 2.15 -4.88 -15.00
C LEU A 116 2.70 -6.32 -15.15
N TRP A 117 2.90 -6.79 -16.38
CA TRP A 117 3.40 -8.16 -16.66
C TRP A 117 4.91 -8.35 -16.39
N LYS A 118 5.63 -7.27 -16.03
CA LYS A 118 7.05 -7.31 -15.66
C LYS A 118 7.30 -6.98 -14.19
N LEU A 119 6.26 -6.67 -13.43
CA LEU A 119 6.40 -6.38 -12.01
C LEU A 119 6.89 -7.62 -11.25
N THR A 120 7.76 -7.40 -10.30
CA THR A 120 8.09 -8.40 -9.29
C THR A 120 6.89 -8.59 -8.38
N ILE A 121 6.45 -9.84 -8.21
CA ILE A 121 5.39 -10.18 -7.28
C ILE A 121 6.02 -10.75 -6.00
N TYR A 122 5.67 -10.13 -4.88
CA TYR A 122 6.01 -10.59 -3.54
C TYR A 122 4.83 -11.38 -3.01
N THR A 123 5.02 -12.70 -2.85
CA THR A 123 3.96 -13.64 -2.46
C THR A 123 4.14 -14.04 -1.01
N SER A 124 3.10 -13.92 -0.21
CA SER A 124 3.10 -14.33 1.19
C SER A 124 3.03 -15.85 1.35
N PRO A 125 3.36 -16.38 2.54
CA PRO A 125 2.89 -17.70 2.96
C PRO A 125 1.36 -17.79 2.92
N ASP A 126 0.82 -19.01 2.94
CA ASP A 126 -0.62 -19.23 3.12
C ASP A 126 -1.09 -18.85 4.53
N GLY A 127 -2.39 -18.54 4.68
CA GLY A 127 -3.02 -18.18 5.95
C GLY A 127 -2.78 -16.73 6.39
N VAL A 128 -2.10 -15.91 5.58
CA VAL A 128 -1.89 -14.48 5.88
C VAL A 128 -3.21 -13.74 5.75
N ASP A 129 -3.57 -13.03 6.82
CA ASP A 129 -4.79 -12.21 6.91
C ASP A 129 -4.50 -10.71 7.06
N LYS A 130 -3.23 -10.34 7.31
CA LYS A 130 -2.78 -8.95 7.39
C LYS A 130 -1.41 -8.78 6.76
N VAL A 131 -1.18 -7.61 6.18
CA VAL A 131 0.13 -7.20 5.67
C VAL A 131 0.44 -5.81 6.23
N LEU A 132 1.62 -5.66 6.81
CA LEU A 132 2.11 -4.37 7.27
C LEU A 132 3.27 -3.92 6.38
N GLU A 133 3.08 -2.81 5.66
CA GLU A 133 4.13 -2.13 4.91
C GLU A 133 4.78 -1.06 5.80
N VAL A 134 6.11 -1.09 5.90
CA VAL A 134 6.94 -0.16 6.68
C VAL A 134 8.16 0.27 5.88
N ASN A 135 8.92 1.25 6.35
CA ASN A 135 10.19 1.63 5.70
C ASN A 135 11.12 0.42 5.57
N ALA A 136 11.87 0.37 4.49
CA ALA A 136 12.91 -0.65 4.28
C ALA A 136 13.91 -0.70 5.45
N ASN A 137 14.42 -1.90 5.71
CA ASN A 137 15.33 -2.24 6.81
C ASN A 137 14.70 -2.16 8.22
N THR A 138 13.38 -1.96 8.34
CA THR A 138 12.67 -1.98 9.64
C THR A 138 12.74 -3.38 10.26
N VAL A 139 12.53 -4.43 9.46
CA VAL A 139 12.58 -5.83 9.93
C VAL A 139 13.92 -6.13 10.63
N THR A 140 15.02 -5.83 9.95
CA THR A 140 16.37 -6.05 10.50
C THR A 140 16.66 -5.12 11.69
N LYS A 141 16.38 -3.81 11.59
CA LYS A 141 16.68 -2.81 12.61
C LYS A 141 15.92 -3.06 13.91
N ASP A 142 14.65 -3.44 13.80
CA ASP A 142 13.76 -3.65 14.94
C ASP A 142 13.73 -5.12 15.41
N ASN A 143 14.63 -5.95 14.83
CA ASN A 143 14.78 -7.38 15.13
C ASN A 143 13.45 -8.15 15.08
N ILE A 144 12.65 -7.90 14.04
CA ILE A 144 11.38 -8.59 13.79
C ILE A 144 11.71 -9.98 13.24
N GLN A 145 11.14 -11.01 13.84
CA GLN A 145 11.38 -12.41 13.46
C GLN A 145 10.07 -13.12 13.10
N ILE A 146 10.17 -14.18 12.30
CA ILE A 146 9.03 -15.08 12.08
C ILE A 146 8.62 -15.66 13.46
N GLY A 147 7.32 -15.63 13.74
CA GLY A 147 6.76 -16.02 15.03
C GLY A 147 6.68 -14.87 16.06
N SER A 148 7.25 -13.67 15.77
CA SER A 148 7.08 -12.51 16.64
C SER A 148 5.60 -12.21 16.89
N PRO A 149 5.18 -11.96 18.15
CA PRO A 149 3.80 -11.68 18.47
C PRO A 149 3.36 -10.33 17.87
N VAL A 150 2.14 -10.29 17.33
CA VAL A 150 1.51 -9.10 16.75
C VAL A 150 0.27 -8.76 17.56
N THR A 151 0.16 -7.52 17.99
CA THR A 151 -1.06 -7.00 18.65
C THR A 151 -1.61 -5.84 17.82
N ILE A 152 -2.89 -5.91 17.53
CA ILE A 152 -3.64 -4.85 16.89
C ILE A 152 -4.21 -3.95 17.98
N GLY A 153 -3.79 -2.69 17.97
CA GLY A 153 -4.15 -1.71 18.98
C GLY A 153 -5.43 -0.91 18.64
N PRO A 154 -5.72 0.11 19.44
CA PRO A 154 -6.89 0.97 19.24
C PRO A 154 -6.92 1.64 17.84
N GLY A 155 -8.14 1.93 17.37
CA GLY A 155 -8.36 2.61 16.08
C GLY A 155 -8.38 1.68 14.87
N THR A 156 -8.13 0.37 15.06
CA THR A 156 -8.15 -0.65 14.01
C THR A 156 -9.46 -1.43 13.94
N ASP A 157 -10.49 -0.99 14.68
CA ASP A 157 -11.81 -1.59 14.62
C ASP A 157 -12.49 -1.25 13.28
N PHE A 158 -13.07 -2.27 12.62
CA PHE A 158 -13.71 -2.23 11.29
C PHE A 158 -15.21 -2.38 11.39
#